data_8c0f8cbe8d3b5a851647db660dc4db4f
#
_entry.id   8c0f8cbe8d3b5a851647db660dc4db4f
#
_cell.length_a   1.000
_cell.length_b   1.000
_cell.length_c   1.000
_cell.angle_alpha   90.00
_cell.angle_beta   90.00
_cell.angle_gamma   90.00
#
_symmetry.space_group_name_H-M   'P 1'
#
loop_
_entity.id
_entity.type
_entity.pdbx_description
1 polymer ?
#
loop_
_entity_poly.entity_id
_entity_poly.type
_entity_poly.pdbx_seq_one_letter_code
_entity_poly.pdbx_strand_id
1 'polypeptide(L)'
;MTRTHTAKVDFHLHSYASNVTDYYAANSFAIPESYSDPLALHADLKARGMTLFTLTDHNSIDGVRVLLDKGVPDVFISSELTATFPEDGCNIHVTVANVTEQQFAEANRLRANLHELVAWLDEQIATEEARGAKNKIAYFMTHPLMSTQNRPYGREGALGLQHIEKALLLFNALEVRNGARTRHLNEFTHKLVSTLDRATIERLADKHGIAPKGPTPWLKAVLSGSDDHSGINPGRTWTEFNLHTSRRATPNDLVEAIRERRTRPGGDHGGPVTLAHAMLKLLHDGRKQGGAAGGRTLAAGGPADTLLRMVFDGDSVGLGEKLAFRAKSWLRAALEHLPSPRSKASKPFDHVLVREIDKLIGDAAFRAELSACTKTDDKIFLVVSTLINRLF
;
A
#
# COMPACT_ATOMS: atom_id res chain seq x y z
N MET A 1 -11.05 32.06 23.01
CA MET A 1 -11.28 31.19 21.83
C MET A 1 -10.23 30.07 21.86
N THR A 2 -10.61 28.85 22.15
CA THR A 2 -9.73 27.69 22.09
C THR A 2 -9.30 27.48 20.64
N ARG A 3 -8.01 27.54 20.39
CA ARG A 3 -7.43 27.33 19.05
C ARG A 3 -7.67 25.87 18.64
N THR A 4 -8.42 25.66 17.58
CA THR A 4 -8.56 24.32 16.99
C THR A 4 -7.29 23.99 16.23
N HIS A 5 -6.70 22.85 16.52
CA HIS A 5 -5.50 22.34 15.86
C HIS A 5 -5.85 21.04 15.13
N THR A 6 -5.47 20.92 13.86
CA THR A 6 -5.67 19.71 13.07
C THR A 6 -4.43 18.85 13.16
N ALA A 7 -4.59 17.61 13.62
CA ALA A 7 -3.56 16.60 13.59
C ALA A 7 -3.73 15.68 12.36
N LYS A 8 -2.62 15.18 11.83
CA LYS A 8 -2.56 14.35 10.64
C LYS A 8 -1.65 13.15 10.85
N VAL A 9 -2.06 12.02 10.32
CA VAL A 9 -1.28 10.78 10.28
C VAL A 9 -1.50 10.08 8.95
N ASP A 10 -0.43 9.64 8.30
CA ASP A 10 -0.52 8.62 7.27
C ASP A 10 -0.64 7.26 7.98
N PHE A 11 -1.80 6.66 7.86
CA PHE A 11 -2.17 5.49 8.67
C PHE A 11 -1.94 4.17 7.92
N HIS A 12 -1.34 4.23 6.74
CA HIS A 12 -1.11 3.07 5.91
C HIS A 12 0.11 3.28 5.00
N LEU A 13 1.25 2.76 5.42
CA LEU A 13 2.48 2.77 4.61
C LEU A 13 3.47 1.72 5.10
N HIS A 14 4.38 1.29 4.22
CA HIS A 14 5.24 0.14 4.41
C HIS A 14 6.71 0.48 4.26
N SER A 15 7.52 -0.11 5.14
CA SER A 15 8.97 -0.06 5.09
C SER A 15 9.57 -1.38 4.60
N TYR A 16 10.91 -1.46 4.56
CA TYR A 16 11.62 -2.70 4.25
C TYR A 16 11.34 -3.85 5.25
N ALA A 17 10.70 -3.57 6.38
CA ALA A 17 10.35 -4.57 7.39
C ALA A 17 9.02 -5.29 7.11
N SER A 18 8.35 -4.95 6.02
CA SER A 18 7.13 -5.64 5.58
C SER A 18 7.45 -7.06 5.14
N ASN A 19 6.91 -8.05 5.87
CA ASN A 19 7.36 -9.45 5.77
C ASN A 19 6.55 -10.32 4.79
N VAL A 20 5.51 -9.78 4.15
CA VAL A 20 4.63 -10.54 3.26
C VAL A 20 4.47 -9.80 1.95
N THR A 21 4.66 -10.51 0.85
CA THR A 21 4.36 -10.00 -0.48
C THR A 21 3.02 -10.56 -0.94
N ASP A 22 1.96 -9.82 -0.72
CA ASP A 22 0.64 -10.14 -1.28
C ASP A 22 0.51 -9.67 -2.74
N TYR A 23 1.48 -8.89 -3.22
CA TYR A 23 1.52 -8.47 -4.61
C TYR A 23 1.97 -9.61 -5.52
N TYR A 24 1.10 -9.98 -6.46
CA TYR A 24 1.41 -11.01 -7.48
C TYR A 24 2.68 -10.69 -8.25
N ALA A 25 2.91 -9.45 -8.61
CA ALA A 25 4.11 -9.02 -9.31
C ALA A 25 5.36 -9.22 -8.45
N ALA A 26 5.32 -8.83 -7.18
CA ALA A 26 6.44 -8.99 -6.27
C ALA A 26 6.76 -10.46 -6.02
N ASN A 27 5.74 -11.29 -5.76
CA ASN A 27 5.91 -12.75 -5.62
C ASN A 27 6.46 -13.40 -6.88
N SER A 28 6.00 -12.96 -8.07
CA SER A 28 6.46 -13.51 -9.36
C SER A 28 7.92 -13.15 -9.64
N PHE A 29 8.43 -12.06 -9.09
CA PHE A 29 9.80 -11.60 -9.26
C PHE A 29 10.68 -11.84 -8.02
N ALA A 30 10.15 -12.43 -6.96
CA ALA A 30 10.85 -12.65 -5.68
C ALA A 30 11.51 -11.37 -5.15
N ILE A 31 10.81 -10.23 -5.24
CA ILE A 31 11.26 -8.95 -4.68
C ILE A 31 10.51 -8.65 -3.39
N PRO A 32 11.15 -8.02 -2.39
CA PRO A 32 10.48 -7.48 -1.22
C PRO A 32 9.37 -6.50 -1.62
N GLU A 33 8.36 -6.40 -0.79
CA GLU A 33 7.21 -5.52 -1.03
C GLU A 33 7.58 -4.04 -0.91
N SER A 34 8.56 -3.72 -0.05
CA SER A 34 9.11 -2.38 0.09
C SER A 34 10.61 -2.42 0.38
N TYR A 35 11.32 -1.41 -0.09
CA TYR A 35 12.73 -1.13 0.23
C TYR A 35 12.88 0.16 1.02
N SER A 36 11.78 0.76 1.45
CA SER A 36 11.76 2.09 2.06
C SER A 36 12.38 2.08 3.46
N ASP A 37 13.35 2.96 3.68
CA ASP A 37 13.98 3.13 4.98
C ASP A 37 13.04 3.86 5.96
N PRO A 38 12.82 3.35 7.18
CA PRO A 38 11.93 3.95 8.18
C PRO A 38 12.25 5.41 8.50
N LEU A 39 13.54 5.78 8.61
CA LEU A 39 13.93 7.14 8.93
C LEU A 39 13.71 8.10 7.75
N ALA A 40 13.94 7.63 6.53
CA ALA A 40 13.61 8.39 5.32
C ALA A 40 12.10 8.62 5.21
N LEU A 41 11.29 7.59 5.41
CA LEU A 41 9.82 7.70 5.45
C LEU A 41 9.36 8.72 6.51
N HIS A 42 9.92 8.66 7.74
CA HIS A 42 9.60 9.64 8.76
C HIS A 42 9.96 11.06 8.34
N ALA A 43 11.12 11.28 7.75
CA ALA A 43 11.54 12.60 7.26
C ALA A 43 10.55 13.15 6.21
N ASP A 44 10.12 12.33 5.27
CA ASP A 44 9.14 12.70 4.23
C ASP A 44 7.75 12.97 4.82
N LEU A 45 7.27 12.14 5.75
CA LEU A 45 6.01 12.35 6.46
C LEU A 45 6.02 13.69 7.21
N LYS A 46 7.09 13.98 7.92
CA LYS A 46 7.28 15.23 8.64
C LYS A 46 7.30 16.44 7.70
N ALA A 47 8.04 16.34 6.59
CA ALA A 47 8.11 17.39 5.57
C ALA A 47 6.73 17.67 4.93
N ARG A 48 5.85 16.67 4.86
CA ARG A 48 4.47 16.80 4.37
C ARG A 48 3.45 17.16 5.46
N GLY A 49 3.93 17.51 6.66
CA GLY A 49 3.10 18.05 7.74
C GLY A 49 2.31 17.01 8.52
N MET A 50 2.72 15.73 8.52
CA MET A 50 2.20 14.76 9.47
C MET A 50 2.63 15.12 10.88
N THR A 51 1.76 14.91 11.86
CA THR A 51 1.97 15.28 13.26
C THR A 51 2.11 14.09 14.18
N LEU A 52 1.64 12.93 13.74
CA LEU A 52 1.82 11.64 14.38
C LEU A 52 2.41 10.68 13.34
N PHE A 53 3.22 9.72 13.81
CA PHE A 53 4.00 8.86 12.92
C PHE A 53 3.84 7.38 13.29
N THR A 54 3.61 6.57 12.31
CA THR A 54 3.61 5.11 12.43
C THR A 54 4.04 4.49 11.10
N LEU A 55 4.36 3.20 11.12
CA LEU A 55 4.48 2.34 9.96
C LEU A 55 3.56 1.14 10.18
N THR A 56 2.96 0.65 9.12
CA THR A 56 1.98 -0.43 9.16
C THR A 56 2.49 -1.65 8.38
N ASP A 57 3.76 -1.99 8.58
CA ASP A 57 4.39 -3.13 7.93
C ASP A 57 3.55 -4.41 8.11
N HIS A 58 3.48 -5.24 7.07
CA HIS A 58 2.72 -6.48 7.10
C HIS A 58 3.25 -7.45 8.15
N ASN A 59 2.39 -7.75 9.13
CA ASN A 59 2.65 -8.72 10.19
C ASN A 59 3.96 -8.47 10.95
N SER A 60 4.44 -7.21 10.98
CA SER A 60 5.69 -6.79 11.59
C SER A 60 5.56 -5.42 12.25
N ILE A 61 6.39 -5.18 13.27
CA ILE A 61 6.59 -3.87 13.88
C ILE A 61 8.07 -3.44 13.84
N ASP A 62 8.90 -4.15 13.09
CA ASP A 62 10.33 -3.90 13.10
C ASP A 62 10.68 -2.55 12.45
N GLY A 63 9.93 -2.11 11.45
CA GLY A 63 10.09 -0.79 10.85
C GLY A 63 9.80 0.35 11.84
N VAL A 64 8.70 0.27 12.57
CA VAL A 64 8.36 1.30 13.57
C VAL A 64 9.29 1.24 14.79
N ARG A 65 9.82 0.07 15.15
CA ARG A 65 10.87 -0.07 16.20
C ARG A 65 12.10 0.75 15.86
N VAL A 66 12.55 0.76 14.62
CA VAL A 66 13.70 1.60 14.19
C VAL A 66 13.48 3.06 14.56
N LEU A 67 12.25 3.60 14.39
CA LEU A 67 11.91 4.96 14.78
C LEU A 67 11.93 5.14 16.30
N LEU A 68 11.36 4.20 17.05
CA LEU A 68 11.31 4.23 18.51
C LEU A 68 12.72 4.14 19.12
N ASP A 69 13.57 3.23 18.65
CA ASP A 69 14.95 3.06 19.11
C ASP A 69 15.82 4.29 18.85
N LYS A 70 15.50 5.06 17.83
CA LYS A 70 16.13 6.36 17.54
C LYS A 70 15.54 7.51 18.34
N GLY A 71 14.56 7.25 19.21
CA GLY A 71 13.91 8.28 20.02
C GLY A 71 13.10 9.30 19.20
N VAL A 72 12.60 8.90 18.05
CA VAL A 72 11.75 9.79 17.22
C VAL A 72 10.46 10.10 17.98
N PRO A 73 10.13 11.38 18.19
CA PRO A 73 8.95 11.76 18.96
C PRO A 73 7.65 11.51 18.18
N ASP A 74 6.55 11.38 18.92
CA ASP A 74 5.19 11.27 18.38
C ASP A 74 4.96 10.01 17.51
N VAL A 75 5.80 8.98 17.72
CA VAL A 75 5.73 7.65 17.08
C VAL A 75 4.90 6.71 17.94
N PHE A 76 4.11 5.86 17.30
CA PHE A 76 3.34 4.80 17.96
C PHE A 76 3.36 3.51 17.14
N ILE A 77 3.19 2.38 17.80
CA ILE A 77 3.25 1.05 17.16
C ILE A 77 1.93 0.76 16.44
N SER A 78 2.03 0.42 15.18
CA SER A 78 0.95 -0.13 14.36
C SER A 78 1.49 -1.24 13.47
N SER A 79 0.60 -2.07 12.95
CA SER A 79 0.92 -3.09 11.95
C SER A 79 -0.33 -3.44 11.16
N GLU A 80 -0.17 -3.72 9.89
CA GLU A 80 -1.20 -4.29 9.05
C GLU A 80 -1.11 -5.81 9.10
N LEU A 81 -2.11 -6.44 9.72
CA LEU A 81 -2.17 -7.88 9.88
C LEU A 81 -2.95 -8.52 8.73
N THR A 82 -2.38 -9.54 8.10
CA THR A 82 -3.12 -10.42 7.18
C THR A 82 -3.98 -11.37 8.00
N ALA A 83 -5.26 -11.08 8.15
CA ALA A 83 -6.20 -11.84 8.96
C ALA A 83 -7.09 -12.74 8.10
N THR A 84 -7.38 -13.95 8.56
CA THR A 84 -8.05 -14.99 7.78
C THR A 84 -9.45 -15.26 8.30
N PHE A 85 -10.44 -15.27 7.42
CA PHE A 85 -11.75 -15.88 7.70
C PHE A 85 -11.59 -17.38 7.79
N PRO A 86 -11.84 -18.02 8.96
CA PRO A 86 -11.59 -19.44 9.13
C PRO A 86 -12.53 -20.33 8.32
N GLU A 87 -13.66 -19.81 7.85
CA GLU A 87 -14.68 -20.57 7.15
C GLU A 87 -14.24 -21.03 5.75
N ASP A 88 -13.41 -20.23 5.07
CA ASP A 88 -13.02 -20.51 3.68
C ASP A 88 -11.58 -20.06 3.35
N GLY A 89 -10.86 -19.56 4.35
CA GLY A 89 -9.48 -19.12 4.19
C GLY A 89 -9.32 -17.80 3.42
N CYS A 90 -10.37 -17.00 3.31
CA CYS A 90 -10.28 -15.66 2.74
C CYS A 90 -9.47 -14.75 3.66
N ASN A 91 -8.47 -14.06 3.10
CA ASN A 91 -7.67 -13.09 3.82
C ASN A 91 -8.19 -11.67 3.58
N ILE A 92 -8.17 -10.89 4.64
CA ILE A 92 -8.35 -9.45 4.63
C ILE A 92 -7.22 -8.80 5.44
N HIS A 93 -7.04 -7.51 5.28
CA HIS A 93 -6.08 -6.77 6.08
C HIS A 93 -6.76 -5.99 7.20
N VAL A 94 -6.15 -6.11 8.38
CA VAL A 94 -6.60 -5.45 9.61
C VAL A 94 -5.43 -4.67 10.20
N THR A 95 -5.53 -3.36 10.25
CA THR A 95 -4.55 -2.55 10.96
C THR A 95 -4.90 -2.49 12.45
N VAL A 96 -3.92 -2.85 13.28
CA VAL A 96 -3.93 -2.59 14.72
C VAL A 96 -3.07 -1.36 15.02
N ALA A 97 -3.55 -0.47 15.87
CA ALA A 97 -2.95 0.85 16.06
C ALA A 97 -2.79 1.21 17.52
N ASN A 98 -1.64 1.83 17.82
CA ASN A 98 -1.21 2.23 19.16
C ASN A 98 -1.17 1.07 20.15
N VAL A 99 -0.74 -0.10 19.66
CA VAL A 99 -0.56 -1.31 20.46
C VAL A 99 0.81 -1.31 21.16
N THR A 100 0.92 -2.05 22.26
CA THR A 100 2.22 -2.43 22.82
C THR A 100 2.81 -3.58 22.01
N GLU A 101 4.12 -3.83 22.16
CA GLU A 101 4.76 -4.99 21.52
C GLU A 101 4.12 -6.32 21.94
N GLN A 102 3.72 -6.44 23.21
CA GLN A 102 3.03 -7.63 23.71
C GLN A 102 1.64 -7.78 23.07
N GLN A 103 0.89 -6.69 22.94
CA GLN A 103 -0.41 -6.70 22.27
C GLN A 103 -0.25 -7.03 20.79
N PHE A 104 0.77 -6.49 20.11
CA PHE A 104 1.08 -6.87 18.74
C PHE A 104 1.39 -8.36 18.61
N ALA A 105 2.24 -8.92 19.48
CA ALA A 105 2.60 -10.34 19.42
C ALA A 105 1.37 -11.25 19.52
N GLU A 106 0.43 -10.93 20.42
CA GLU A 106 -0.81 -11.70 20.57
C GLU A 106 -1.77 -11.49 19.38
N ALA A 107 -1.97 -10.26 18.92
CA ALA A 107 -2.77 -9.98 17.73
C ALA A 107 -2.23 -10.71 16.50
N ASN A 108 -0.90 -10.70 16.31
CA ASN A 108 -0.24 -11.41 15.21
C ASN A 108 -0.38 -12.93 15.31
N ARG A 109 -0.44 -13.51 16.51
CA ARG A 109 -0.75 -14.92 16.72
C ARG A 109 -2.21 -15.24 16.35
N LEU A 110 -3.14 -14.38 16.75
CA LEU A 110 -4.58 -14.57 16.55
C LEU A 110 -5.07 -14.31 15.12
N ARG A 111 -4.26 -13.63 14.28
CA ARG A 111 -4.67 -13.27 12.91
C ARG A 111 -5.04 -14.44 12.02
N ALA A 112 -4.64 -15.67 12.37
CA ALA A 112 -5.05 -16.87 11.65
C ALA A 112 -6.57 -17.14 11.72
N ASN A 113 -7.27 -16.52 12.70
CA ASN A 113 -8.72 -16.56 12.84
C ASN A 113 -9.24 -15.13 13.10
N LEU A 114 -9.85 -14.52 12.10
CA LEU A 114 -10.34 -13.15 12.18
C LEU A 114 -11.34 -12.96 13.34
N HIS A 115 -12.21 -13.92 13.60
CA HIS A 115 -13.21 -13.79 14.67
C HIS A 115 -12.55 -13.78 16.06
N GLU A 116 -11.54 -14.61 16.28
CA GLU A 116 -10.76 -14.61 17.54
C GLU A 116 -9.96 -13.33 17.70
N LEU A 117 -9.31 -12.86 16.63
CA LEU A 117 -8.58 -11.60 16.64
C LEU A 117 -9.47 -10.42 17.03
N VAL A 118 -10.62 -10.28 16.38
CA VAL A 118 -11.56 -9.17 16.65
C VAL A 118 -12.15 -9.28 18.06
N ALA A 119 -12.51 -10.48 18.51
CA ALA A 119 -13.02 -10.69 19.87
C ALA A 119 -11.98 -10.28 20.93
N TRP A 120 -10.72 -10.68 20.74
CA TRP A 120 -9.64 -10.32 21.64
C TRP A 120 -9.35 -8.80 21.64
N LEU A 121 -9.35 -8.16 20.46
CA LEU A 121 -9.17 -6.70 20.36
C LEU A 121 -10.28 -5.94 21.09
N ASP A 122 -11.53 -6.38 20.98
CA ASP A 122 -12.64 -5.79 21.73
C ASP A 122 -12.48 -5.98 23.25
N GLU A 123 -12.00 -7.14 23.70
CA GLU A 123 -11.70 -7.38 25.11
C GLU A 123 -10.57 -6.47 25.62
N GLN A 124 -9.52 -6.25 24.82
CA GLN A 124 -8.46 -5.29 25.17
C GLN A 124 -9.05 -3.89 25.33
N ILE A 125 -9.88 -3.42 24.40
CA ILE A 125 -10.53 -2.11 24.47
C ILE A 125 -11.41 -1.98 25.72
N ALA A 126 -12.24 -2.96 26.02
CA ALA A 126 -13.09 -2.97 27.21
C ALA A 126 -12.25 -2.96 28.51
N THR A 127 -11.15 -3.70 28.54
CA THR A 127 -10.22 -3.74 29.66
C THR A 127 -9.53 -2.39 29.88
N GLU A 128 -9.09 -1.73 28.82
CA GLU A 128 -8.50 -0.40 28.88
C GLU A 128 -9.46 0.62 29.47
N GLU A 129 -10.71 0.63 29.00
CA GLU A 129 -11.76 1.51 29.48
C GLU A 129 -12.05 1.30 30.97
N ALA A 130 -12.17 0.03 31.39
CA ALA A 130 -12.46 -0.32 32.78
C ALA A 130 -11.31 0.04 33.74
N ARG A 131 -10.05 -0.04 33.29
CA ARG A 131 -8.84 0.20 34.13
C ARG A 131 -8.28 1.60 33.99
N GLY A 132 -8.83 2.44 33.12
CA GLY A 132 -8.25 3.77 32.83
C GLY A 132 -6.81 3.64 32.29
N ALA A 133 -6.56 2.69 31.38
CA ALA A 133 -5.23 2.41 30.88
C ALA A 133 -4.61 3.62 30.20
N LYS A 134 -3.29 3.79 30.38
CA LYS A 134 -2.54 4.91 29.80
C LYS A 134 -2.43 4.81 28.26
N ASN A 135 -2.48 3.59 27.72
CA ASN A 135 -2.41 3.33 26.29
C ASN A 135 -3.76 2.83 25.80
N LYS A 136 -4.30 3.49 24.77
CA LYS A 136 -5.57 3.13 24.11
C LYS A 136 -5.27 2.59 22.73
N ILE A 137 -5.90 1.47 22.36
CA ILE A 137 -5.73 0.86 21.04
C ILE A 137 -6.92 1.11 20.13
N ALA A 138 -6.69 1.04 18.82
CA ALA A 138 -7.74 0.96 17.82
C ALA A 138 -7.41 -0.13 16.80
N TYR A 139 -8.42 -0.60 16.07
CA TYR A 139 -8.24 -1.45 14.92
C TYR A 139 -9.26 -1.11 13.84
N PHE A 140 -8.90 -1.37 12.60
CA PHE A 140 -9.76 -1.10 11.45
C PHE A 140 -9.41 -2.00 10.26
N MET A 141 -10.35 -2.17 9.34
CA MET A 141 -10.09 -2.87 8.10
C MET A 141 -9.50 -1.92 7.06
N THR A 142 -8.36 -2.27 6.50
CA THR A 142 -7.73 -1.55 5.38
C THR A 142 -8.32 -2.00 4.05
N HIS A 143 -8.35 -1.12 3.06
CA HIS A 143 -8.84 -1.32 1.68
C HIS A 143 -9.93 -2.41 1.53
N PRO A 144 -11.11 -2.26 2.15
CA PRO A 144 -12.09 -3.33 2.36
C PRO A 144 -12.67 -3.96 1.08
N LEU A 145 -12.50 -3.32 -0.08
CA LEU A 145 -12.98 -3.83 -1.35
C LEU A 145 -11.88 -4.44 -2.21
N MET A 146 -10.68 -4.63 -1.65
CA MET A 146 -9.57 -5.21 -2.38
C MET A 146 -9.28 -6.64 -1.92
N SER A 147 -9.18 -7.56 -2.88
CA SER A 147 -8.66 -8.90 -2.61
C SER A 147 -7.17 -8.83 -2.34
N THR A 148 -6.74 -9.31 -1.18
CA THR A 148 -5.33 -9.42 -0.80
C THR A 148 -4.68 -10.70 -1.31
N GLN A 149 -5.49 -11.59 -1.88
CA GLN A 149 -5.04 -12.86 -2.43
C GLN A 149 -5.15 -12.88 -3.96
N ASN A 150 -4.19 -13.54 -4.60
CA ASN A 150 -4.18 -13.82 -6.04
C ASN A 150 -5.20 -14.89 -6.45
N ARG A 151 -6.38 -14.90 -5.84
CA ARG A 151 -7.43 -15.85 -6.17
C ARG A 151 -8.45 -15.17 -7.08
N PRO A 152 -8.72 -15.74 -8.27
CA PRO A 152 -9.76 -15.21 -9.15
C PRO A 152 -11.11 -15.15 -8.43
N TYR A 153 -11.89 -14.11 -8.70
CA TYR A 153 -13.25 -13.98 -8.21
C TYR A 153 -14.03 -15.29 -8.40
N GLY A 154 -14.80 -15.68 -7.37
CA GLY A 154 -15.62 -16.90 -7.39
C GLY A 154 -14.87 -18.19 -7.03
N ARG A 155 -13.57 -18.13 -6.72
CA ARG A 155 -12.83 -19.26 -6.15
C ARG A 155 -12.94 -19.27 -4.63
N GLU A 156 -12.87 -20.46 -4.04
CA GLU A 156 -12.83 -20.63 -2.59
C GLU A 156 -11.71 -19.78 -1.96
N GLY A 157 -12.03 -19.07 -0.89
CA GLY A 157 -11.14 -18.14 -0.21
C GLY A 157 -10.89 -16.81 -0.95
N ALA A 158 -11.53 -16.54 -2.09
CA ALA A 158 -11.49 -15.23 -2.71
C ALA A 158 -12.40 -14.24 -1.97
N LEU A 159 -11.98 -12.97 -1.89
CA LEU A 159 -12.81 -11.92 -1.32
C LEU A 159 -14.13 -11.81 -2.10
N GLY A 160 -15.23 -12.00 -1.43
CA GLY A 160 -16.59 -11.91 -1.98
C GLY A 160 -17.48 -11.00 -1.16
N LEU A 161 -18.70 -10.77 -1.65
CA LEU A 161 -19.68 -9.90 -0.99
C LEU A 161 -19.94 -10.33 0.47
N GLN A 162 -20.00 -11.62 0.73
CA GLN A 162 -20.20 -12.15 2.09
C GLN A 162 -19.13 -11.70 3.09
N HIS A 163 -17.88 -11.59 2.66
CA HIS A 163 -16.78 -11.15 3.52
C HIS A 163 -16.90 -9.65 3.83
N ILE A 164 -17.29 -8.86 2.82
CA ILE A 164 -17.55 -7.42 2.99
C ILE A 164 -18.72 -7.20 3.95
N GLU A 165 -19.81 -7.95 3.79
CA GLU A 165 -20.97 -7.89 4.68
C GLU A 165 -20.59 -8.26 6.14
N LYS A 166 -19.82 -9.34 6.34
CA LYS A 166 -19.29 -9.73 7.65
C LYS A 166 -18.36 -8.67 8.23
N ALA A 167 -17.48 -8.09 7.41
CA ALA A 167 -16.58 -7.02 7.83
C ALA A 167 -17.35 -5.77 8.31
N LEU A 168 -18.47 -5.41 7.65
CA LEU A 168 -19.32 -4.32 8.11
C LEU A 168 -19.96 -4.58 9.49
N LEU A 169 -20.08 -5.83 9.92
CA LEU A 169 -20.54 -6.19 11.25
C LEU A 169 -19.39 -6.18 12.28
N LEU A 170 -18.21 -6.62 11.87
CA LEU A 170 -17.04 -6.82 12.74
C LEU A 170 -16.23 -5.55 13.02
N PHE A 171 -16.25 -4.56 12.12
CA PHE A 171 -15.41 -3.36 12.22
C PHE A 171 -16.22 -2.10 12.41
N ASN A 172 -15.81 -1.26 13.38
CA ASN A 172 -16.35 0.08 13.61
C ASN A 172 -15.60 1.19 12.88
N ALA A 173 -14.46 0.86 12.28
CA ALA A 173 -13.62 1.75 11.52
C ALA A 173 -13.13 1.08 10.24
N LEU A 174 -13.12 1.82 9.13
CA LEU A 174 -12.69 1.32 7.82
C LEU A 174 -11.86 2.38 7.07
N GLU A 175 -10.87 1.91 6.33
CA GLU A 175 -10.16 2.76 5.39
C GLU A 175 -11.04 2.99 4.16
N VAL A 176 -11.44 4.25 3.96
CA VAL A 176 -12.32 4.63 2.83
C VAL A 176 -11.55 5.36 1.72
N ARG A 177 -10.33 5.82 2.02
CA ARG A 177 -9.44 6.41 1.03
C ARG A 177 -8.04 5.83 1.18
N ASN A 178 -7.58 5.17 0.14
CA ASN A 178 -6.27 4.58 0.03
C ASN A 178 -5.53 5.21 -1.15
N GLY A 179 -4.32 5.70 -0.91
CA GLY A 179 -3.53 6.45 -1.89
C GLY A 179 -3.00 5.62 -3.05
N ALA A 180 -2.96 4.29 -2.90
CA ALA A 180 -2.62 3.36 -3.98
C ALA A 180 -3.86 2.91 -4.79
N ARG A 181 -5.06 3.38 -4.46
CA ARG A 181 -6.32 2.98 -5.12
C ARG A 181 -6.95 4.14 -5.88
N THR A 182 -7.68 3.79 -6.94
CA THR A 182 -8.33 4.79 -7.80
C THR A 182 -9.39 5.59 -7.04
N ARG A 183 -9.64 6.80 -7.52
CA ARG A 183 -10.70 7.66 -7.00
C ARG A 183 -12.05 6.94 -6.97
N HIS A 184 -12.42 6.24 -8.03
CA HIS A 184 -13.72 5.54 -8.11
C HIS A 184 -13.86 4.48 -7.00
N LEU A 185 -12.83 3.69 -6.74
CA LEU A 185 -12.87 2.67 -5.70
C LEU A 185 -12.99 3.32 -4.32
N ASN A 186 -12.21 4.36 -4.04
CA ASN A 186 -12.25 5.09 -2.79
C ASN A 186 -13.62 5.78 -2.55
N GLU A 187 -14.17 6.43 -3.57
CA GLU A 187 -15.48 7.08 -3.49
C GLU A 187 -16.61 6.05 -3.32
N PHE A 188 -16.53 4.91 -3.99
CA PHE A 188 -17.47 3.81 -3.81
C PHE A 188 -17.41 3.24 -2.38
N THR A 189 -16.20 3.00 -1.85
CA THR A 189 -16.01 2.55 -0.47
C THR A 189 -16.58 3.54 0.53
N HIS A 190 -16.27 4.82 0.35
CA HIS A 190 -16.80 5.87 1.22
C HIS A 190 -18.34 5.96 1.15
N LYS A 191 -18.91 5.88 -0.04
CA LYS A 191 -20.36 5.86 -0.22
C LYS A 191 -20.99 4.65 0.44
N LEU A 192 -20.44 3.45 0.24
CA LEU A 192 -20.92 2.23 0.88
C LEU A 192 -20.98 2.40 2.40
N VAL A 193 -19.89 2.89 3.01
CA VAL A 193 -19.80 3.07 4.46
C VAL A 193 -20.76 4.16 4.97
N SER A 194 -20.88 5.29 4.25
CA SER A 194 -21.70 6.44 4.67
C SER A 194 -23.21 6.25 4.46
N THR A 195 -23.61 5.26 3.66
CA THR A 195 -25.04 4.94 3.42
C THR A 195 -25.55 3.80 4.28
N LEU A 196 -24.74 3.24 5.18
CA LEU A 196 -25.18 2.22 6.11
C LEU A 196 -26.25 2.80 7.06
N ASP A 197 -27.31 2.04 7.25
CA ASP A 197 -28.36 2.35 8.22
C ASP A 197 -28.60 1.18 9.17
N ARG A 198 -29.40 1.41 10.19
CA ARG A 198 -29.73 0.41 11.20
C ARG A 198 -30.35 -0.85 10.57
N ALA A 199 -31.33 -0.65 9.68
CA ALA A 199 -32.05 -1.77 9.07
C ALA A 199 -31.13 -2.66 8.22
N THR A 200 -30.17 -2.05 7.53
CA THR A 200 -29.15 -2.78 6.77
C THR A 200 -28.27 -3.63 7.68
N ILE A 201 -27.76 -3.05 8.78
CA ILE A 201 -26.92 -3.77 9.73
C ILE A 201 -27.68 -4.90 10.40
N GLU A 202 -28.92 -4.69 10.84
CA GLU A 202 -29.77 -5.73 11.45
C GLU A 202 -30.01 -6.88 10.47
N ARG A 203 -30.36 -6.59 9.21
CA ARG A 203 -30.52 -7.61 8.16
C ARG A 203 -29.23 -8.40 7.90
N LEU A 204 -28.06 -7.75 7.89
CA LEU A 204 -26.78 -8.43 7.71
C LEU A 204 -26.44 -9.28 8.94
N ALA A 205 -26.73 -8.81 10.15
CA ALA A 205 -26.56 -9.57 11.39
C ALA A 205 -27.38 -10.86 11.37
N ASP A 206 -28.65 -10.78 11.00
CA ASP A 206 -29.55 -11.94 10.86
C ASP A 206 -29.03 -12.90 9.77
N LYS A 207 -28.61 -12.37 8.62
CA LYS A 207 -28.10 -13.17 7.50
C LYS A 207 -26.86 -13.98 7.86
N HIS A 208 -25.93 -13.39 8.60
CA HIS A 208 -24.63 -14.01 8.89
C HIS A 208 -24.50 -14.60 10.29
N GLY A 209 -25.50 -14.38 11.17
CA GLY A 209 -25.45 -14.81 12.57
C GLY A 209 -24.33 -14.13 13.36
N ILE A 210 -23.92 -12.93 12.96
CA ILE A 210 -22.84 -12.17 13.59
C ILE A 210 -23.43 -10.94 14.29
N ALA A 211 -23.22 -10.83 15.59
CA ALA A 211 -23.61 -9.65 16.35
C ALA A 211 -22.76 -8.42 15.92
N PRO A 212 -23.41 -7.32 15.51
CA PRO A 212 -22.68 -6.13 15.10
C PRO A 212 -22.00 -5.45 16.29
N LYS A 213 -20.86 -4.82 16.06
CA LYS A 213 -20.03 -4.21 17.11
C LYS A 213 -20.47 -2.81 17.50
N GLY A 214 -20.51 -2.58 18.82
CA GLY A 214 -20.81 -1.25 19.41
C GLY A 214 -22.28 -0.84 19.37
N PRO A 215 -22.62 0.30 19.99
CA PRO A 215 -24.01 0.74 20.18
C PRO A 215 -24.66 1.34 18.93
N THR A 216 -23.87 1.77 17.97
CA THR A 216 -24.32 2.38 16.70
C THR A 216 -23.53 1.80 15.52
N PRO A 217 -23.67 0.49 15.24
CA PRO A 217 -22.81 -0.24 14.32
C PRO A 217 -22.94 0.20 12.84
N TRP A 218 -23.97 0.96 12.49
CA TRP A 218 -24.12 1.58 11.17
C TRP A 218 -23.30 2.85 11.00
N LEU A 219 -22.82 3.46 12.09
CA LEU A 219 -21.91 4.60 12.02
C LEU A 219 -20.47 4.10 12.12
N LYS A 220 -19.69 4.34 11.09
CA LYS A 220 -18.29 3.91 11.02
C LYS A 220 -17.34 5.11 11.10
N ALA A 221 -16.22 4.93 11.78
CA ALA A 221 -15.09 5.84 11.62
C ALA A 221 -14.50 5.64 10.23
N VAL A 222 -14.09 6.72 9.57
CA VAL A 222 -13.50 6.71 8.24
C VAL A 222 -12.05 7.13 8.32
N LEU A 223 -11.19 6.31 7.72
CA LEU A 223 -9.74 6.45 7.77
C LEU A 223 -9.16 6.49 6.36
N SER A 224 -7.90 6.88 6.29
CA SER A 224 -7.15 6.93 5.04
C SER A 224 -5.65 6.85 5.27
N GLY A 225 -4.94 6.31 4.30
CA GLY A 225 -3.50 6.23 4.26
C GLY A 225 -2.97 6.11 2.84
N SER A 226 -1.66 6.27 2.66
CA SER A 226 -1.05 6.26 1.32
C SER A 226 -0.96 4.86 0.71
N ASP A 227 -0.86 3.82 1.53
CA ASP A 227 -0.54 2.45 1.13
C ASP A 227 0.74 2.44 0.27
N ASP A 228 1.71 3.27 0.70
CA ASP A 228 2.95 3.45 -0.05
C ASP A 228 3.97 2.37 0.30
N HIS A 229 4.46 1.70 -0.74
CA HIS A 229 5.50 0.69 -0.69
C HIS A 229 6.82 1.17 -1.30
N SER A 230 6.80 2.32 -1.92
CA SER A 230 7.90 2.80 -2.79
C SER A 230 8.75 3.91 -2.18
N GLY A 231 8.31 4.50 -1.06
CA GLY A 231 8.92 5.68 -0.48
C GLY A 231 8.72 6.97 -1.30
N ILE A 232 7.75 6.98 -2.25
CA ILE A 232 7.49 8.14 -3.11
C ILE A 232 6.28 8.93 -2.63
N ASN A 233 5.28 8.25 -2.15
CA ASN A 233 3.98 8.83 -1.82
C ASN A 233 3.65 8.88 -0.31
N PRO A 234 4.58 8.66 0.65
CA PRO A 234 4.24 8.73 2.06
C PRO A 234 3.65 10.10 2.39
N GLY A 235 2.55 10.12 3.15
CA GLY A 235 1.86 11.35 3.55
C GLY A 235 1.12 12.09 2.43
N ARG A 236 0.94 11.53 1.24
CA ARG A 236 0.07 12.11 0.19
C ARG A 236 -1.41 11.82 0.43
N THR A 237 -1.69 10.80 1.21
CA THR A 237 -3.03 10.45 1.71
C THR A 237 -2.91 10.26 3.22
N TRP A 238 -3.81 10.86 3.98
CA TRP A 238 -3.73 10.88 5.44
C TRP A 238 -5.11 10.88 6.10
N THR A 239 -5.14 10.41 7.34
CA THR A 239 -6.26 10.62 8.26
C THR A 239 -6.02 11.89 9.06
N GLU A 240 -7.04 12.73 9.21
CA GLU A 240 -6.98 13.92 10.04
C GLU A 240 -8.10 13.99 11.08
N PHE A 241 -7.82 14.68 12.18
CA PHE A 241 -8.78 14.97 13.23
C PHE A 241 -8.47 16.29 13.92
N ASN A 242 -9.48 16.89 14.54
CA ASN A 242 -9.33 18.16 15.22
C ASN A 242 -9.16 17.97 16.73
N LEU A 243 -8.27 18.76 17.30
CA LEU A 243 -8.09 18.94 18.73
C LEU A 243 -8.56 20.34 19.14
N HIS A 244 -9.34 20.42 20.21
CA HIS A 244 -9.78 21.68 20.80
C HIS A 244 -8.85 22.12 21.95
N THR A 245 -7.55 22.05 21.71
CA THR A 245 -6.49 22.37 22.68
C THR A 245 -5.26 22.91 21.97
N SER A 246 -4.40 23.62 22.70
CA SER A 246 -3.12 24.11 22.19
C SER A 246 -1.97 23.11 22.32
N ARG A 247 -2.17 21.98 23.03
CA ARG A 247 -1.14 20.94 23.15
C ARG A 247 -0.98 20.14 21.87
N ARG A 248 0.14 19.50 21.71
CA ARG A 248 0.37 18.54 20.62
C ARG A 248 -0.56 17.34 20.73
N ALA A 249 -0.95 16.80 19.59
CA ALA A 249 -1.68 15.55 19.50
C ALA A 249 -0.84 14.39 20.03
N THR A 250 -1.49 13.45 20.68
CA THR A 250 -0.91 12.19 21.10
C THR A 250 -1.55 11.02 20.36
N PRO A 251 -0.92 9.84 20.33
CA PRO A 251 -1.56 8.65 19.75
C PRO A 251 -2.90 8.30 20.40
N ASN A 252 -3.07 8.56 21.70
CA ASN A 252 -4.35 8.34 22.36
C ASN A 252 -5.45 9.28 21.85
N ASP A 253 -5.12 10.55 21.54
CA ASP A 253 -6.11 11.46 20.93
C ASP A 253 -6.59 10.97 19.57
N LEU A 254 -5.69 10.35 18.80
CA LEU A 254 -6.03 9.72 17.53
C LEU A 254 -6.98 8.53 17.75
N VAL A 255 -6.65 7.63 18.69
CA VAL A 255 -7.52 6.49 19.03
C VAL A 255 -8.89 6.96 19.50
N GLU A 256 -8.96 7.98 20.36
CA GLU A 256 -10.24 8.59 20.78
C GLU A 256 -11.00 9.16 19.58
N ALA A 257 -10.31 9.87 18.68
CA ALA A 257 -10.95 10.40 17.48
C ALA A 257 -11.51 9.30 16.57
N ILE A 258 -10.85 8.15 16.47
CA ILE A 258 -11.35 6.97 15.76
C ILE A 258 -12.59 6.41 16.46
N ARG A 259 -12.50 6.13 17.75
CA ARG A 259 -13.63 5.57 18.54
C ARG A 259 -14.85 6.48 18.51
N GLU A 260 -14.65 7.77 18.54
CA GLU A 260 -15.71 8.80 18.49
C GLU A 260 -16.11 9.22 17.06
N ARG A 261 -15.52 8.61 16.03
CA ARG A 261 -15.82 8.89 14.60
C ARG A 261 -15.58 10.34 14.20
N ARG A 262 -14.55 10.98 14.79
CA ARG A 262 -14.15 12.37 14.52
C ARG A 262 -13.02 12.47 13.49
N THR A 263 -12.64 11.34 12.90
CA THR A 263 -11.64 11.28 11.85
C THR A 263 -12.21 11.64 10.48
N ARG A 264 -11.35 12.17 9.61
CA ARG A 264 -11.69 12.50 8.21
C ARG A 264 -10.57 12.05 7.28
N PRO A 265 -10.91 11.52 6.10
CA PRO A 265 -9.94 11.18 5.07
C PRO A 265 -9.45 12.45 4.36
N GLY A 266 -8.14 12.63 4.27
CA GLY A 266 -7.47 13.72 3.57
C GLY A 266 -6.57 13.23 2.45
N GLY A 267 -6.09 14.15 1.61
CA GLY A 267 -5.10 13.90 0.58
C GLY A 267 -5.64 13.35 -0.73
N ASP A 268 -4.73 12.79 -1.50
CA ASP A 268 -4.96 12.39 -2.88
C ASP A 268 -5.50 10.96 -3.00
N HIS A 269 -6.09 10.66 -4.14
CA HIS A 269 -6.39 9.29 -4.57
C HIS A 269 -5.24 8.77 -5.43
N GLY A 270 -5.06 7.45 -5.46
CA GLY A 270 -4.18 6.81 -6.40
C GLY A 270 -4.72 6.87 -7.84
N GLY A 271 -3.83 6.57 -8.76
CA GLY A 271 -4.15 6.50 -10.17
C GLY A 271 -3.14 5.64 -10.93
N PRO A 272 -3.32 5.47 -12.26
CA PRO A 272 -2.38 4.67 -13.06
C PRO A 272 -0.93 5.14 -12.95
N VAL A 273 -0.70 6.45 -12.89
CA VAL A 273 0.64 7.04 -12.74
C VAL A 273 1.21 6.73 -11.37
N THR A 274 0.43 6.87 -10.29
CA THR A 274 0.86 6.54 -8.94
C THR A 274 1.27 5.08 -8.81
N LEU A 275 0.46 4.16 -9.37
CA LEU A 275 0.75 2.73 -9.37
C LEU A 275 2.01 2.41 -10.20
N ALA A 276 2.10 2.97 -11.40
CA ALA A 276 3.27 2.78 -12.26
C ALA A 276 4.55 3.31 -11.60
N HIS A 277 4.46 4.44 -10.93
CA HIS A 277 5.57 5.03 -10.17
C HIS A 277 6.03 4.08 -9.06
N ALA A 278 5.12 3.61 -8.21
CA ALA A 278 5.43 2.68 -7.16
C ALA A 278 6.10 1.39 -7.69
N MET A 279 5.52 0.79 -8.74
CA MET A 279 6.07 -0.43 -9.35
C MET A 279 7.46 -0.23 -9.95
N LEU A 280 7.66 0.84 -10.71
CA LEU A 280 8.96 1.13 -11.33
C LEU A 280 10.02 1.42 -10.27
N LYS A 281 9.65 2.11 -9.19
CA LYS A 281 10.57 2.38 -8.07
C LYS A 281 10.98 1.10 -7.34
N LEU A 282 10.04 0.20 -7.05
CA LEU A 282 10.34 -1.10 -6.45
C LEU A 282 11.31 -1.93 -7.31
N LEU A 283 11.09 -1.95 -8.62
CA LEU A 283 11.99 -2.63 -9.55
C LEU A 283 13.39 -1.98 -9.57
N HIS A 284 13.46 -0.65 -9.54
CA HIS A 284 14.71 0.08 -9.48
C HIS A 284 15.49 -0.19 -8.18
N ASP A 285 14.81 -0.16 -7.03
CA ASP A 285 15.45 -0.39 -5.74
C ASP A 285 15.89 -1.85 -5.58
N GLY A 286 15.08 -2.80 -6.04
CA GLY A 286 15.43 -4.22 -6.09
C GLY A 286 16.70 -4.47 -6.92
N ARG A 287 16.85 -3.76 -8.05
CA ARG A 287 18.06 -3.79 -8.85
C ARG A 287 19.29 -3.29 -8.07
N LYS A 288 19.15 -2.16 -7.36
CA LYS A 288 20.28 -1.56 -6.61
C LYS A 288 20.76 -2.45 -5.46
N GLN A 289 19.88 -3.21 -4.85
CA GLN A 289 20.25 -4.10 -3.73
C GLN A 289 20.79 -5.47 -4.19
N GLY A 290 21.05 -5.67 -5.48
CA GLY A 290 21.70 -6.87 -6.00
C GLY A 290 20.82 -8.11 -5.96
N GLY A 291 19.51 -7.96 -5.77
CA GLY A 291 18.56 -9.07 -5.80
C GLY A 291 18.50 -9.70 -7.19
N ALA A 292 18.45 -11.03 -7.25
CA ALA A 292 18.13 -11.80 -8.48
C ALA A 292 16.69 -11.52 -8.97
N ALA A 293 16.08 -10.49 -8.43
CA ALA A 293 14.74 -10.01 -8.64
C ALA A 293 14.57 -9.55 -10.08
N GLY A 294 13.68 -10.20 -10.79
CA GLY A 294 13.26 -9.77 -12.12
C GLY A 294 13.78 -10.60 -13.29
N GLY A 295 14.48 -11.67 -13.05
CA GLY A 295 14.88 -12.59 -14.14
C GLY A 295 15.59 -11.88 -15.29
N ARG A 296 15.42 -12.39 -16.51
CA ARG A 296 16.02 -11.82 -17.73
C ARG A 296 15.54 -10.42 -18.10
N THR A 297 14.38 -10.01 -17.60
CA THR A 297 13.76 -8.70 -17.94
C THR A 297 14.47 -7.52 -17.28
N LEU A 298 15.04 -7.73 -16.09
CA LEU A 298 15.79 -6.74 -15.33
C LEU A 298 17.30 -6.98 -15.31
N ALA A 299 17.81 -7.82 -16.22
CA ALA A 299 19.24 -8.06 -16.32
C ALA A 299 20.01 -6.74 -16.43
N ALA A 300 21.07 -6.59 -15.64
CA ALA A 300 21.91 -5.39 -15.65
C ALA A 300 22.35 -5.05 -17.09
N GLY A 301 22.17 -3.77 -17.49
CA GLY A 301 22.42 -3.30 -18.85
C GLY A 301 21.36 -3.71 -19.88
N GLY A 302 20.23 -4.27 -19.46
CA GLY A 302 19.08 -4.50 -20.34
C GLY A 302 18.24 -3.25 -20.58
N PRO A 303 17.29 -3.29 -21.55
CA PRO A 303 16.44 -2.12 -21.88
C PRO A 303 15.66 -1.59 -20.67
N ALA A 304 15.01 -2.45 -19.88
CA ALA A 304 14.28 -2.06 -18.70
C ALA A 304 15.18 -1.43 -17.63
N ASP A 305 16.38 -2.00 -17.38
CA ASP A 305 17.37 -1.45 -16.47
C ASP A 305 17.81 -0.05 -16.91
N THR A 306 18.06 0.13 -18.19
CA THR A 306 18.46 1.44 -18.75
C THR A 306 17.33 2.46 -18.59
N LEU A 307 16.10 2.10 -18.87
CA LEU A 307 14.95 2.99 -18.69
C LEU A 307 14.78 3.40 -17.22
N LEU A 308 14.90 2.48 -16.27
CA LEU A 308 14.82 2.78 -14.83
C LEU A 308 15.93 3.75 -14.40
N ARG A 309 17.16 3.56 -14.87
CA ARG A 309 18.26 4.50 -14.58
C ARG A 309 18.01 5.91 -15.14
N MET A 310 17.46 6.00 -16.35
CA MET A 310 17.12 7.29 -16.94
C MET A 310 16.02 8.03 -16.16
N VAL A 311 15.05 7.30 -15.63
CA VAL A 311 13.93 7.86 -14.85
C VAL A 311 14.39 8.31 -13.45
N PHE A 312 15.08 7.43 -12.72
CA PHE A 312 15.35 7.62 -11.29
C PHE A 312 16.75 8.15 -10.98
N ASP A 313 17.77 7.74 -11.75
CA ASP A 313 19.16 8.13 -11.49
C ASP A 313 19.60 9.34 -12.34
N GLY A 314 18.79 9.75 -13.32
CA GLY A 314 19.14 10.84 -14.25
C GLY A 314 20.28 10.50 -15.22
N ASP A 315 20.61 9.21 -15.35
CA ASP A 315 21.68 8.75 -16.22
C ASP A 315 21.37 9.03 -17.70
N SER A 316 22.34 9.59 -18.40
CA SER A 316 22.29 9.65 -19.86
C SER A 316 22.79 8.33 -20.44
N VAL A 317 22.10 7.82 -21.46
CA VAL A 317 22.57 6.63 -22.20
C VAL A 317 23.91 6.94 -22.85
N GLY A 318 24.97 6.27 -22.43
CA GLY A 318 26.32 6.44 -22.96
C GLY A 318 26.44 6.05 -24.43
N LEU A 319 27.47 6.59 -25.13
CA LEU A 319 27.69 6.28 -26.55
C LEU A 319 27.88 4.78 -26.80
N GLY A 320 28.58 4.08 -25.89
CA GLY A 320 28.80 2.63 -25.93
C GLY A 320 27.51 1.85 -25.73
N GLU A 321 26.61 2.28 -24.86
CA GLU A 321 25.30 1.68 -24.67
C GLU A 321 24.41 1.87 -25.91
N LYS A 322 24.43 3.09 -26.53
CA LYS A 322 23.72 3.35 -27.80
C LYS A 322 24.17 2.42 -28.91
N LEU A 323 25.47 2.16 -28.99
CA LEU A 323 26.03 1.24 -29.99
C LEU A 323 25.69 -0.22 -29.67
N ALA A 324 25.74 -0.61 -28.40
CA ALA A 324 25.34 -1.94 -27.95
C ALA A 324 23.84 -2.20 -28.18
N PHE A 325 22.98 -1.21 -27.95
CA PHE A 325 21.56 -1.31 -28.26
C PHE A 325 21.30 -1.48 -29.75
N ARG A 326 21.97 -0.67 -30.58
CA ARG A 326 21.85 -0.82 -32.04
C ARG A 326 22.33 -2.17 -32.53
N ALA A 327 23.47 -2.66 -32.03
CA ALA A 327 24.01 -3.97 -32.37
C ALA A 327 23.09 -5.12 -31.91
N LYS A 328 22.58 -5.07 -30.69
CA LYS A 328 21.64 -6.06 -30.15
C LYS A 328 20.29 -6.03 -30.87
N SER A 329 19.75 -4.86 -31.20
CA SER A 329 18.52 -4.71 -31.98
C SER A 329 18.68 -5.26 -33.39
N TRP A 330 19.81 -4.98 -34.05
CA TRP A 330 20.12 -5.53 -35.37
C TRP A 330 20.32 -7.05 -35.33
N LEU A 331 21.04 -7.59 -34.34
CA LEU A 331 21.23 -9.00 -34.12
C LEU A 331 19.92 -9.74 -33.85
N ARG A 332 19.02 -9.15 -33.05
CA ARG A 332 17.67 -9.70 -32.81
C ARG A 332 16.84 -9.72 -34.09
N ALA A 333 16.82 -8.65 -34.85
CA ALA A 333 16.11 -8.60 -36.11
C ALA A 333 16.65 -9.66 -37.11
N ALA A 334 17.97 -9.89 -37.11
CA ALA A 334 18.58 -10.96 -37.92
C ALA A 334 18.26 -12.35 -37.42
N LEU A 335 18.10 -12.56 -36.10
CA LEU A 335 17.78 -13.86 -35.47
C LEU A 335 16.29 -14.19 -35.50
N GLU A 336 15.38 -13.19 -35.60
CA GLU A 336 13.93 -13.40 -35.71
C GLU A 336 13.53 -14.18 -36.99
N HIS A 337 14.45 -14.27 -37.98
CA HIS A 337 14.26 -15.05 -39.21
C HIS A 337 14.80 -16.47 -39.14
N LEU A 338 15.41 -16.86 -38.02
CA LEU A 338 15.90 -18.24 -37.83
C LEU A 338 14.86 -19.08 -37.04
N PRO A 339 14.59 -20.33 -37.43
CA PRO A 339 13.68 -21.18 -36.68
C PRO A 339 14.25 -21.46 -35.28
N SER A 340 13.58 -20.93 -34.26
CA SER A 340 13.94 -21.08 -32.85
C SER A 340 13.60 -22.51 -32.37
N PRO A 341 14.47 -23.20 -31.64
CA PRO A 341 14.07 -24.38 -30.89
C PRO A 341 13.09 -23.93 -29.79
N ARG A 342 11.92 -24.58 -29.74
CA ARG A 342 10.82 -24.31 -28.82
C ARG A 342 11.29 -24.33 -27.37
N SER A 343 11.66 -23.19 -26.81
CA SER A 343 11.75 -23.01 -25.36
C SER A 343 10.34 -22.74 -24.81
N LYS A 344 10.01 -23.39 -23.69
CA LYS A 344 8.73 -23.22 -22.96
C LYS A 344 8.42 -21.75 -22.79
N ALA A 345 7.24 -21.36 -23.27
CA ALA A 345 6.71 -20.05 -23.48
C ALA A 345 6.98 -19.03 -22.34
N SER A 346 7.82 -18.04 -22.61
CA SER A 346 7.60 -16.69 -22.09
C SER A 346 6.30 -16.16 -22.73
N LYS A 347 5.43 -15.55 -21.93
CA LYS A 347 4.14 -15.04 -22.43
C LYS A 347 4.40 -14.06 -23.58
N PRO A 348 3.64 -14.09 -24.69
CA PRO A 348 3.87 -13.23 -25.86
C PRO A 348 3.97 -11.73 -25.53
N PHE A 349 3.28 -11.29 -24.48
CA PHE A 349 3.27 -9.90 -24.00
C PHE A 349 4.65 -9.41 -23.51
N ASP A 350 5.43 -10.27 -22.84
CA ASP A 350 6.74 -9.88 -22.29
C ASP A 350 7.72 -9.52 -23.41
N HIS A 351 7.67 -10.20 -24.53
CA HIS A 351 8.53 -9.90 -25.69
C HIS A 351 8.14 -8.60 -26.37
N VAL A 352 6.83 -8.32 -26.47
CA VAL A 352 6.33 -7.08 -27.07
C VAL A 352 6.72 -5.89 -26.20
N LEU A 353 6.50 -5.96 -24.89
CA LEU A 353 6.85 -4.89 -23.95
C LEU A 353 8.35 -4.57 -23.98
N VAL A 354 9.22 -5.61 -23.88
CA VAL A 354 10.68 -5.41 -23.93
C VAL A 354 11.11 -4.76 -25.23
N ARG A 355 10.54 -5.16 -26.36
CA ARG A 355 10.84 -4.59 -27.66
C ARG A 355 10.41 -3.11 -27.75
N GLU A 356 9.24 -2.74 -27.23
CA GLU A 356 8.78 -1.36 -27.24
C GLU A 356 9.62 -0.47 -26.30
N ILE A 357 10.06 -1.00 -25.15
CA ILE A 357 11.01 -0.31 -24.28
C ILE A 357 12.36 -0.08 -25.01
N ASP A 358 12.86 -1.07 -25.71
CA ASP A 358 14.11 -0.97 -26.53
C ASP A 358 14.00 0.14 -27.58
N LYS A 359 12.89 0.19 -28.31
CA LYS A 359 12.61 1.26 -29.28
C LYS A 359 12.53 2.63 -28.62
N LEU A 360 11.89 2.70 -27.45
CA LEU A 360 11.71 3.94 -26.70
C LEU A 360 13.06 4.53 -26.26
N ILE A 361 13.93 3.68 -25.71
CA ILE A 361 15.28 4.10 -25.31
C ILE A 361 16.13 4.51 -26.54
N GLY A 362 15.92 3.87 -27.67
CA GLY A 362 16.57 4.21 -28.95
C GLY A 362 16.12 5.55 -29.52
N ASP A 363 14.96 6.04 -29.16
CA ASP A 363 14.33 7.27 -29.69
C ASP A 363 15.00 8.52 -29.10
N ALA A 364 15.62 9.34 -29.96
CA ALA A 364 16.32 10.55 -29.55
C ALA A 364 15.38 11.65 -29.04
N ALA A 365 14.19 11.77 -29.66
CA ALA A 365 13.20 12.77 -29.25
C ALA A 365 12.64 12.43 -27.86
N PHE A 366 12.27 11.17 -27.62
CA PHE A 366 11.83 10.71 -26.32
C PHE A 366 12.89 10.96 -25.21
N ARG A 367 14.16 10.65 -25.48
CA ARG A 367 15.23 10.90 -24.50
C ARG A 367 15.40 12.39 -24.18
N ALA A 368 15.29 13.26 -25.20
CA ALA A 368 15.37 14.70 -24.99
C ALA A 368 14.22 15.19 -24.12
N GLU A 369 12.99 14.74 -24.40
CA GLU A 369 11.80 15.08 -23.64
C GLU A 369 11.90 14.54 -22.18
N LEU A 370 12.33 13.29 -21.98
CA LEU A 370 12.54 12.71 -20.67
C LEU A 370 13.60 13.48 -19.86
N SER A 371 14.67 13.93 -20.51
CA SER A 371 15.73 14.73 -19.87
C SER A 371 15.27 16.14 -19.51
N ALA A 372 14.29 16.68 -20.23
CA ALA A 372 13.68 17.98 -19.92
C ALA A 372 12.72 17.92 -18.72
N CYS A 373 12.20 16.74 -18.37
CA CYS A 373 11.36 16.58 -17.19
C CYS A 373 12.20 16.76 -15.91
N THR A 374 11.82 17.73 -15.09
CA THR A 374 12.49 18.02 -13.81
C THR A 374 11.97 17.19 -12.66
N LYS A 375 10.70 16.76 -12.73
CA LYS A 375 10.05 15.93 -11.70
C LYS A 375 9.99 14.47 -12.13
N THR A 376 10.20 13.58 -11.19
CA THR A 376 10.11 12.13 -11.43
C THR A 376 8.70 11.72 -11.87
N ASP A 377 7.66 12.34 -11.34
CA ASP A 377 6.27 12.09 -11.73
C ASP A 377 6.03 12.38 -13.23
N ASP A 378 6.60 13.50 -13.74
CA ASP A 378 6.48 13.87 -15.15
C ASP A 378 7.23 12.87 -16.05
N LYS A 379 8.42 12.41 -15.61
CA LYS A 379 9.18 11.35 -16.30
C LYS A 379 8.39 10.05 -16.41
N ILE A 380 7.76 9.64 -15.32
CA ILE A 380 6.95 8.41 -15.28
C ILE A 380 5.70 8.55 -16.13
N PHE A 381 5.02 9.69 -16.05
CA PHE A 381 3.87 9.95 -16.92
C PHE A 381 4.26 9.85 -18.39
N LEU A 382 5.38 10.47 -18.79
CA LEU A 382 5.89 10.41 -20.15
C LEU A 382 6.19 8.96 -20.59
N VAL A 383 6.88 8.19 -19.75
CA VAL A 383 7.22 6.78 -20.03
C VAL A 383 5.93 5.95 -20.21
N VAL A 384 5.03 6.02 -19.24
CA VAL A 384 3.81 5.19 -19.23
C VAL A 384 2.88 5.55 -20.37
N SER A 385 2.62 6.87 -20.60
CA SER A 385 1.76 7.31 -21.69
C SER A 385 2.33 6.94 -23.06
N THR A 386 3.64 7.08 -23.26
CA THR A 386 4.31 6.71 -24.51
C THR A 386 4.27 5.20 -24.75
N LEU A 387 4.50 4.38 -23.71
CA LEU A 387 4.40 2.92 -23.80
C LEU A 387 2.97 2.48 -24.11
N ILE A 388 1.97 3.04 -23.43
CA ILE A 388 0.56 2.74 -23.71
C ILE A 388 0.23 3.07 -25.16
N ASN A 389 0.57 4.27 -25.64
CA ASN A 389 0.31 4.68 -27.03
C ASN A 389 1.02 3.84 -28.09
N ARG A 390 2.10 3.14 -27.72
CA ARG A 390 2.83 2.23 -28.63
C ARG A 390 2.31 0.79 -28.59
N LEU A 391 1.65 0.40 -27.50
CA LEU A 391 1.15 -0.96 -27.28
C LEU A 391 -0.30 -1.14 -27.74
N PHE A 392 -1.08 -0.05 -27.75
CA PHE A 392 -2.48 0.00 -28.13
C PHE A 392 -2.76 1.04 -29.21
#